data_05cb2dd88614c31ea5d0069ad9924b78
#
_entry.id   05cb2dd88614c31ea5d0069ad9924b78
#
_cell.length_a   1.000
_cell.length_b   1.000
_cell.length_c   1.000
_cell.angle_alpha   90.00
_cell.angle_beta   90.00
_cell.angle_gamma   90.00
#
_symmetry.space_group_name_H-M   'P 1'
#
loop_
_entity.id
_entity.type
_entity.pdbx_description
1 polymer ?
#
loop_
_entity_poly.entity_id
_entity_poly.type
_entity_poly.pdbx_seq_one_letter_code
_entity_poly.pdbx_strand_id
1 'polypeptide(L)'
;MSKILIIEDEEAIADLEKDYLELSGFEVEIENRGDVGLKRALETDYDLFILDLMLPEMDGFEICKEIRNHKNTPIIMVSAK
;
A
#
# COMPACT_ATOMS: atom_id res chain seq x y z
N MET A 1 -5.41 -12.32 -11.97
CA MET A 1 -6.12 -11.52 -10.96
C MET A 1 -5.20 -10.41 -10.47
N SER A 2 -5.70 -9.20 -10.37
CA SER A 2 -4.87 -8.08 -9.94
C SER A 2 -4.57 -8.16 -8.45
N LYS A 3 -3.33 -7.85 -8.11
CA LYS A 3 -2.83 -7.94 -6.75
C LYS A 3 -2.50 -6.56 -6.23
N ILE A 4 -3.05 -6.21 -5.07
CA ILE A 4 -2.93 -4.89 -4.48
C ILE A 4 -2.25 -5.00 -3.12
N LEU A 5 -1.28 -4.11 -2.87
CA LEU A 5 -0.69 -3.97 -1.53
C LEU A 5 -1.20 -2.68 -0.92
N ILE A 6 -1.75 -2.78 0.29
CA ILE A 6 -2.18 -1.64 1.08
C ILE A 6 -1.15 -1.43 2.20
N ILE A 7 -0.59 -0.24 2.29
CA ILE A 7 0.30 0.14 3.39
C ILE A 7 -0.43 1.18 4.22
N GLU A 8 -0.95 0.74 5.36
CA GLU A 8 -1.82 1.54 6.22
C GLU A 8 -1.64 1.10 7.68
N ASP A 9 -1.30 2.01 8.58
CA ASP A 9 -1.04 1.68 9.97
C ASP A 9 -2.31 1.42 10.80
N GLU A 10 -3.44 2.00 10.41
CA GLU A 10 -4.70 1.75 11.09
C GLU A 10 -5.37 0.49 10.55
N GLU A 11 -5.37 -0.57 11.35
CA GLU A 11 -5.86 -1.87 10.92
C GLU A 11 -7.32 -1.84 10.48
N ALA A 12 -8.16 -1.10 11.19
CA ALA A 12 -9.58 -1.01 10.85
C ALA A 12 -9.79 -0.41 9.46
N ILE A 13 -9.01 0.62 9.12
CA ILE A 13 -9.10 1.24 7.80
C ILE A 13 -8.57 0.30 6.72
N ALA A 14 -7.44 -0.34 6.99
CA ALA A 14 -6.84 -1.28 6.04
C ALA A 14 -7.79 -2.45 5.77
N ASP A 15 -8.41 -2.99 6.81
CA ASP A 15 -9.35 -4.10 6.68
C ASP A 15 -10.58 -3.70 5.87
N LEU A 16 -11.10 -2.50 6.10
CA LEU A 16 -12.25 -2.00 5.36
C LEU A 16 -11.91 -1.86 3.87
N GLU A 17 -10.76 -1.29 3.56
CA GLU A 17 -10.31 -1.15 2.18
C GLU A 17 -10.12 -2.51 1.53
N LYS A 18 -9.52 -3.45 2.25
CA LYS A 18 -9.31 -4.80 1.75
C LYS A 18 -10.63 -5.48 1.42
N ASP A 19 -11.59 -5.43 2.35
CA ASP A 19 -12.89 -6.07 2.15
C ASP A 19 -13.57 -5.52 0.89
N TYR A 20 -13.54 -4.22 0.73
CA TYR A 20 -14.16 -3.56 -0.42
C TYR A 20 -13.52 -4.00 -1.73
N LEU A 21 -12.19 -4.02 -1.76
CA LEU A 21 -11.46 -4.38 -2.97
C LEU A 21 -11.60 -5.86 -3.29
N GLU A 22 -11.64 -6.71 -2.28
CA GLU A 22 -11.84 -8.15 -2.50
C GLU A 22 -13.23 -8.44 -3.06
N LEU A 23 -14.23 -7.68 -2.65
CA LEU A 23 -15.57 -7.78 -3.24
C LEU A 23 -15.56 -7.45 -4.73
N SER A 24 -14.63 -6.61 -5.15
CA SER A 24 -14.47 -6.24 -6.56
C SER A 24 -13.59 -7.21 -7.35
N GLY A 25 -13.11 -8.27 -6.71
CA GLY A 25 -12.35 -9.31 -7.39
C GLY A 25 -10.85 -9.18 -7.32
N PHE A 26 -10.32 -8.27 -6.51
CA PHE A 26 -8.87 -8.09 -6.36
C PHE A 26 -8.32 -8.98 -5.26
N GLU A 27 -7.05 -9.37 -5.42
CA GLU A 27 -6.30 -10.02 -4.36
C GLU A 27 -5.58 -8.92 -3.58
N VAL A 28 -5.75 -8.88 -2.25
CA VAL A 28 -5.26 -7.76 -1.44
C VAL A 28 -4.40 -8.25 -0.29
N GLU A 29 -3.25 -7.59 -0.11
CA GLU A 29 -2.37 -7.81 1.04
C GLU A 29 -2.21 -6.51 1.79
N ILE A 30 -2.00 -6.58 3.09
CA ILE A 30 -1.87 -5.42 3.96
C ILE A 30 -0.55 -5.48 4.70
N GLU A 31 0.13 -4.32 4.78
CA GLU A 31 1.22 -4.09 5.72
C GLU A 31 0.88 -2.87 6.55
N ASN A 32 1.06 -3.00 7.85
CA ASN A 32 0.70 -1.91 8.78
C ASN A 32 1.89 -1.03 9.14
N ARG A 33 3.07 -1.34 8.64
CA ARG A 33 4.29 -0.55 8.86
C ARG A 33 4.86 -0.10 7.52
N GLY A 34 5.31 1.16 7.49
CA GLY A 34 5.84 1.74 6.26
C GLY A 34 7.14 1.08 5.81
N ASP A 35 8.04 0.80 6.76
CA ASP A 35 9.33 0.19 6.44
C ASP A 35 9.17 -1.22 5.87
N VAL A 36 8.35 -2.04 6.52
CA VAL A 36 8.07 -3.40 6.06
C VAL A 36 7.30 -3.38 4.76
N GLY A 37 6.33 -2.45 4.64
CA GLY A 37 5.55 -2.29 3.42
C GLY A 37 6.40 -1.93 2.23
N LEU A 38 7.34 -1.02 2.41
CA LEU A 38 8.26 -0.64 1.34
C LEU A 38 9.10 -1.83 0.89
N LYS A 39 9.65 -2.57 1.83
CA LYS A 39 10.44 -3.76 1.50
C LYS A 39 9.62 -4.74 0.67
N ARG A 40 8.38 -4.99 1.10
CA ARG A 40 7.48 -5.91 0.40
C ARG A 40 7.14 -5.40 -0.98
N ALA A 41 6.90 -4.10 -1.11
CA ALA A 41 6.59 -3.48 -2.40
C ALA A 41 7.72 -3.66 -3.40
N LEU A 42 8.97 -3.62 -2.94
CA LEU A 42 10.13 -3.77 -3.81
C LEU A 42 10.44 -5.23 -4.15
N GLU A 43 10.11 -6.15 -3.25
CA GLU A 43 10.43 -7.57 -3.43
C GLU A 43 9.39 -8.36 -4.20
N THR A 44 8.15 -7.90 -4.20
CA THR A 44 7.01 -8.63 -4.78
C THR A 44 6.34 -7.79 -5.85
N ASP A 45 5.86 -8.43 -6.90
CA ASP A 45 5.14 -7.74 -7.95
C ASP A 45 3.69 -7.52 -7.57
N TYR A 46 3.26 -6.28 -7.59
CA TYR A 46 1.88 -5.87 -7.38
C TYR A 46 1.39 -5.08 -8.58
N ASP A 47 0.08 -5.02 -8.76
CA ASP A 47 -0.54 -4.26 -9.85
C ASP A 47 -0.90 -2.85 -9.40
N LEU A 48 -1.01 -2.64 -8.09
CA LEU A 48 -1.39 -1.35 -7.53
C LEU A 48 -0.92 -1.27 -6.08
N PHE A 49 -0.48 -0.11 -5.67
CA PHE A 49 -0.22 0.19 -4.26
C PHE A 49 -1.21 1.23 -3.76
N ILE A 50 -1.77 1.00 -2.56
CA ILE A 50 -2.54 2.01 -1.84
C ILE A 50 -1.72 2.37 -0.62
N LEU A 51 -1.35 3.63 -0.50
CA LEU A 51 -0.33 4.08 0.42
C LEU A 51 -0.85 5.22 1.28
N ASP A 52 -0.81 5.05 2.60
CA ASP A 52 -1.17 6.10 3.54
C ASP A 52 -0.02 7.10 3.65
N LEU A 53 -0.35 8.38 3.57
CA LEU A 53 0.64 9.46 3.69
C LEU A 53 1.14 9.63 5.12
N MET A 54 0.34 9.26 6.10
CA MET A 54 0.60 9.57 7.52
C MET A 54 1.03 8.33 8.29
N LEU A 55 2.13 7.70 7.85
CA LEU A 55 2.66 6.52 8.54
C LEU A 55 3.65 6.94 9.62
N PRO A 56 3.63 6.27 10.78
CA PRO A 56 4.54 6.65 11.89
C PRO A 56 6.00 6.33 11.63
N GLU A 57 6.30 5.26 10.88
CA GLU A 57 7.69 4.80 10.70
C GLU A 57 8.39 5.51 9.54
N MET A 58 7.64 5.94 8.57
CA MET A 58 8.20 6.48 7.35
C MET A 58 7.16 7.32 6.63
N ASP A 59 7.59 8.44 6.09
CA ASP A 59 6.71 9.34 5.32
C ASP A 59 6.23 8.62 4.06
N GLY A 60 4.93 8.68 3.80
CA GLY A 60 4.34 8.07 2.60
C GLY A 60 4.94 8.59 1.30
N PHE A 61 5.31 9.88 1.26
CA PHE A 61 5.97 10.43 0.07
C PHE A 61 7.34 9.79 -0.16
N GLU A 62 8.07 9.50 0.91
CA GLU A 62 9.37 8.83 0.81
C GLU A 62 9.19 7.41 0.28
N ILE A 63 8.17 6.70 0.74
CA ILE A 63 7.87 5.35 0.25
C ILE A 63 7.54 5.39 -1.23
N CYS A 64 6.70 6.35 -1.63
CA CYS A 64 6.32 6.52 -3.03
C CYS A 64 7.55 6.77 -3.91
N LYS A 65 8.44 7.63 -3.45
CA LYS A 65 9.67 7.96 -4.17
C LYS A 65 10.55 6.73 -4.35
N GLU A 66 10.73 5.94 -3.28
CA GLU A 66 11.54 4.72 -3.35
C GLU A 66 10.94 3.70 -4.31
N ILE A 67 9.62 3.53 -4.28
CA ILE A 67 8.96 2.63 -5.22
C ILE A 67 9.17 3.11 -6.66
N ARG A 68 9.03 4.42 -6.91
CA ARG A 68 9.19 5.00 -8.25
C ARG A 68 10.60 4.83 -8.79
N ASN A 69 11.60 4.76 -7.93
CA ASN A 69 12.98 4.52 -8.36
C ASN A 69 13.18 3.13 -8.93
N HIS A 70 12.27 2.20 -8.63
CA HIS A 70 12.41 0.79 -9.03
C HIS A 70 11.27 0.28 -9.90
N LYS A 71 10.09 0.89 -9.81
CA LYS A 71 8.87 0.36 -10.45
C LYS A 71 8.00 1.50 -10.96
N ASN A 72 7.21 1.18 -12.00
CA ASN A 72 6.22 2.11 -12.55
C ASN A 72 4.79 1.75 -12.13
N THR A 73 4.63 0.85 -11.19
CA THR A 73 3.33 0.40 -10.71
C THR A 73 2.51 1.59 -10.20
N PRO A 74 1.22 1.70 -10.56
CA PRO A 74 0.38 2.79 -10.07
C PRO A 74 0.30 2.83 -8.55
N ILE A 75 0.31 4.03 -7.99
CA ILE A 75 0.19 4.25 -6.55
C ILE A 75 -0.96 5.24 -6.31
N ILE A 76 -1.89 4.83 -5.44
CA ILE A 76 -2.93 5.74 -4.95
C ILE A 76 -2.52 6.15 -3.54
N MET A 77 -2.37 7.46 -3.34
CA MET A 77 -2.00 7.99 -2.03
C MET A 77 -3.24 8.47 -1.31
N VAL A 78 -3.38 8.06 -0.05
CA VAL A 78 -4.56 8.31 0.75
C VAL A 78 -4.16 9.09 2.00
N SER A 79 -4.90 10.15 2.30
CA SER A 79 -4.73 10.88 3.55
C SER A 79 -5.89 10.51 4.46
N ALA A 80 -5.58 10.08 5.66
CA ALA A 80 -6.59 9.69 6.64
C ALA A 80 -7.20 10.87 7.37
N LYS A 81 -6.70 12.05 7.16
CA LYS A 81 -7.14 13.23 7.91
C LYS A 81 -7.83 14.23 7.03
#